data_a652579b10e2eba3155f5fa18e6649f2
#
_entry.id   a652579b10e2eba3155f5fa18e6649f2
#
_cell.length_a   1.000
_cell.length_b   1.000
_cell.length_c   1.000
_cell.angle_alpha   90.00
_cell.angle_beta   90.00
_cell.angle_gamma   90.00
#
_symmetry.space_group_name_H-M   'P 1'
#
loop_
_entity.id
_entity.type
_entity.pdbx_description
1 polymer ?
#
loop_
_entity_poly.entity_id
_entity_poly.type
_entity_poly.pdbx_seq_one_letter_code
_entity_poly.pdbx_strand_id
1 'polypeptide(L)'
;MAEIKPSYDTKRQKLSEIIPLDSPLSMYIEPTRTCNFKCFYCMHSTRGEKGGVLDRTGFQLAHMEMELYDKIVSEIMQFKTAVKRICFSGLGDPLMNPRLPEMIQKLRKAGFSGRIDVISNGALLTHEFTEAFIGAGLNRLQISIQGLDSAQYQENCGVAVDVDQLIRELQYFHSRAQGTDAALFVKIIDIMLKDDTDRARFFEMFGGCCDTIFVEHLVIMEQQMGDHGGRTDHTRNLNGEYVEKRTVCGVMFYFLQLNIDGETFPCSTPGLPNAFSMGCVKEQTLQQIWDGERRHGLLCTNLKSGYAVIPACKECSSCIAIADDTEYLDDCREEMLARIEP
;
A
#
# COMPACT_ATOMS: atom_id res chain seq x y z
N MET A 1 0.22 6.53 -25.74
CA MET A 1 1.28 5.98 -24.86
C MET A 1 1.05 6.50 -23.45
N ALA A 2 1.31 5.68 -22.45
CA ALA A 2 1.16 6.05 -21.04
C ALA A 2 2.01 7.26 -20.64
N GLU A 3 1.53 8.04 -19.68
CA GLU A 3 2.32 9.09 -19.04
C GLU A 3 3.33 8.45 -18.07
N ILE A 4 4.61 8.83 -18.19
CA ILE A 4 5.66 8.34 -17.28
C ILE A 4 5.65 9.23 -16.03
N LYS A 5 5.06 8.74 -14.94
CA LYS A 5 5.06 9.45 -13.65
C LYS A 5 4.87 8.49 -12.49
N PRO A 6 5.36 8.85 -11.29
CA PRO A 6 5.14 8.07 -10.09
C PRO A 6 3.65 8.00 -9.71
N SER A 7 3.31 7.03 -8.85
CA SER A 7 1.93 6.78 -8.42
C SER A 7 1.35 7.83 -7.47
N TYR A 8 2.18 8.73 -6.96
CA TYR A 8 1.78 9.71 -5.96
C TYR A 8 1.06 10.91 -6.55
N ASP A 9 0.10 11.42 -5.78
CA ASP A 9 -0.56 12.67 -6.11
C ASP A 9 0.42 13.84 -5.96
N THR A 10 0.49 14.68 -6.98
CA THR A 10 1.38 15.87 -7.01
C THR A 10 0.78 17.07 -6.26
N LYS A 11 -0.52 17.03 -5.93
CA LYS A 11 -1.23 18.10 -5.20
C LYS A 11 -1.38 17.70 -3.74
N ARG A 12 -0.31 17.88 -2.96
CA ARG A 12 -0.31 17.63 -1.52
C ARG A 12 -0.39 18.94 -0.74
N GLN A 13 -1.01 18.88 0.44
CA GLN A 13 -0.98 19.97 1.43
C GLN A 13 0.16 19.72 2.41
N LYS A 14 0.79 20.78 2.90
CA LYS A 14 1.78 20.66 3.97
C LYS A 14 1.12 20.04 5.19
N LEU A 15 1.68 18.93 5.65
CA LEU A 15 1.15 18.17 6.77
C LEU A 15 1.17 19.00 8.05
N SER A 16 2.20 19.83 8.26
CA SER A 16 2.29 20.76 9.40
C SER A 16 1.17 21.79 9.47
N GLU A 17 0.50 22.09 8.36
CA GLU A 17 -0.60 23.06 8.33
C GLU A 17 -1.95 22.43 8.67
N ILE A 18 -2.09 21.10 8.51
CA ILE A 18 -3.40 20.41 8.63
C ILE A 18 -3.53 19.49 9.84
N ILE A 19 -2.42 19.15 10.53
CA ILE A 19 -2.49 18.34 11.76
C ILE A 19 -2.77 19.22 12.99
N PRO A 20 -3.51 18.69 13.98
CA PRO A 20 -4.10 17.34 14.07
C PRO A 20 -5.27 17.12 13.10
N LEU A 21 -5.42 15.88 12.63
CA LEU A 21 -6.49 15.47 11.74
C LEU A 21 -7.60 14.77 12.52
N ASP A 22 -8.86 15.10 12.23
CA ASP A 22 -10.05 14.46 12.82
C ASP A 22 -10.31 13.04 12.30
N SER A 23 -9.69 12.69 11.16
CA SER A 23 -9.87 11.41 10.49
C SER A 23 -8.65 11.12 9.60
N PRO A 24 -8.36 9.85 9.24
CA PRO A 24 -7.28 9.54 8.31
C PRO A 24 -7.58 10.11 6.92
N LEU A 25 -6.55 10.64 6.26
CA LEU A 25 -6.67 11.04 4.85
C LEU A 25 -6.68 9.83 3.93
N SER A 26 -5.89 8.80 4.25
CA SER A 26 -5.75 7.59 3.46
C SER A 26 -5.84 6.35 4.33
N MET A 27 -6.55 5.34 3.84
CA MET A 27 -6.68 4.06 4.52
C MET A 27 -6.24 2.92 3.59
N TYR A 28 -5.52 1.93 4.16
CA TYR A 28 -5.36 0.63 3.52
C TYR A 28 -6.25 -0.39 4.21
N ILE A 29 -6.92 -1.21 3.41
CA ILE A 29 -7.69 -2.35 3.88
C ILE A 29 -7.06 -3.59 3.27
N GLU A 30 -6.60 -4.51 4.11
CA GLU A 30 -6.06 -5.79 3.70
C GLU A 30 -7.22 -6.76 3.44
N PRO A 31 -7.59 -7.07 2.17
CA PRO A 31 -8.72 -7.96 1.90
C PRO A 31 -8.34 -9.43 2.07
N THR A 32 -7.05 -9.72 2.07
CA THR A 32 -6.50 -11.08 2.17
C THR A 32 -5.03 -11.07 2.55
N ARG A 33 -4.58 -12.12 3.25
CA ARG A 33 -3.16 -12.46 3.44
C ARG A 33 -2.67 -13.55 2.49
N THR A 34 -3.51 -14.05 1.59
CA THR A 34 -3.07 -15.01 0.59
C THR A 34 -2.47 -14.31 -0.62
N CYS A 35 -1.43 -14.88 -1.18
CA CYS A 35 -0.78 -14.40 -2.42
C CYS A 35 -0.45 -15.57 -3.31
N ASN A 36 -0.58 -15.41 -4.63
CA ASN A 36 -0.17 -16.41 -5.61
C ASN A 36 1.34 -16.37 -5.91
N PHE A 37 2.07 -15.30 -5.48
CA PHE A 37 3.50 -15.13 -5.66
C PHE A 37 4.31 -15.35 -4.37
N LYS A 38 5.63 -15.51 -4.54
CA LYS A 38 6.67 -15.57 -3.50
C LYS A 38 7.81 -14.61 -3.83
N CYS A 39 7.48 -13.32 -4.05
CA CYS A 39 8.46 -12.32 -4.45
C CYS A 39 9.61 -12.27 -3.44
N PHE A 40 10.86 -12.26 -3.92
CA PHE A 40 12.08 -12.37 -3.09
C PHE A 40 12.20 -11.25 -2.04
N TYR A 41 11.61 -10.08 -2.28
CA TYR A 41 11.62 -8.92 -1.39
C TYR A 41 10.41 -8.85 -0.45
N CYS A 42 9.51 -9.84 -0.47
CA CYS A 42 8.27 -9.86 0.29
C CYS A 42 8.30 -10.95 1.38
N MET A 43 7.54 -10.78 2.45
CA MET A 43 7.36 -11.78 3.50
C MET A 43 6.88 -13.14 2.97
N HIS A 44 6.23 -13.19 1.82
CA HIS A 44 5.83 -14.42 1.14
C HIS A 44 7.00 -15.22 0.53
N SER A 45 8.22 -14.66 0.43
CA SER A 45 9.38 -15.34 -0.17
C SER A 45 9.66 -16.71 0.47
N THR A 46 9.52 -16.78 1.79
CA THR A 46 9.74 -18.01 2.59
C THR A 46 8.43 -18.67 3.05
N ARG A 47 7.32 -18.41 2.32
CA ARG A 47 6.02 -19.03 2.65
C ARG A 47 6.07 -20.54 2.56
N GLY A 48 5.70 -21.21 3.67
CA GLY A 48 5.70 -22.65 3.80
C GLY A 48 7.03 -23.24 4.30
N GLU A 49 8.03 -22.42 4.55
CA GLU A 49 9.30 -22.83 5.16
C GLU A 49 9.23 -22.72 6.68
N LYS A 50 9.63 -23.80 7.37
CA LYS A 50 9.72 -23.78 8.84
C LYS A 50 10.78 -22.77 9.30
N GLY A 51 10.37 -21.84 10.17
CA GLY A 51 11.22 -20.72 10.60
C GLY A 51 11.32 -19.57 9.59
N GLY A 52 10.60 -19.64 8.46
CA GLY A 52 10.46 -18.55 7.52
C GLY A 52 9.76 -17.32 8.13
N VAL A 53 9.77 -16.19 7.42
CA VAL A 53 9.23 -14.93 7.95
C VAL A 53 7.77 -15.07 8.38
N LEU A 54 6.91 -15.62 7.53
CA LEU A 54 5.50 -15.81 7.86
C LEU A 54 5.27 -16.83 8.99
N ASP A 55 6.07 -17.90 9.03
CA ASP A 55 5.99 -18.90 10.09
C ASP A 55 6.29 -18.27 11.46
N ARG A 56 7.31 -17.40 11.55
CA ARG A 56 7.66 -16.68 12.77
C ARG A 56 6.62 -15.66 13.22
N THR A 57 5.85 -15.08 12.29
CA THR A 57 4.79 -14.12 12.63
C THR A 57 3.54 -14.78 13.17
N GLY A 58 3.32 -16.06 12.84
CA GLY A 58 2.10 -16.78 13.16
C GLY A 58 0.85 -16.28 12.39
N PHE A 59 1.02 -15.49 11.34
CA PHE A 59 -0.10 -14.97 10.56
C PHE A 59 -0.85 -16.07 9.83
N GLN A 60 -2.16 -16.10 10.02
CA GLN A 60 -3.04 -16.98 9.27
C GLN A 60 -3.24 -16.43 7.85
N LEU A 61 -3.03 -17.28 6.83
CA LEU A 61 -3.27 -16.94 5.44
C LEU A 61 -4.77 -17.16 5.14
N ALA A 62 -5.55 -16.09 5.23
CA ALA A 62 -6.99 -16.09 5.08
C ALA A 62 -7.47 -14.82 4.36
N HIS A 63 -8.74 -14.78 3.99
CA HIS A 63 -9.43 -13.58 3.54
C HIS A 63 -10.09 -12.88 4.73
N MET A 64 -10.32 -11.56 4.59
CA MET A 64 -11.13 -10.81 5.55
C MET A 64 -12.57 -11.32 5.51
N GLU A 65 -13.14 -11.58 6.70
CA GLU A 65 -14.54 -11.97 6.81
C GLU A 65 -15.45 -10.79 6.43
N MET A 66 -16.50 -11.07 5.66
CA MET A 66 -17.37 -10.00 5.16
C MET A 66 -18.19 -9.32 6.24
N GLU A 67 -18.51 -10.00 7.32
CA GLU A 67 -19.17 -9.39 8.48
C GLU A 67 -18.28 -8.33 9.13
N LEU A 68 -16.99 -8.65 9.28
CA LEU A 68 -16.00 -7.67 9.75
C LEU A 68 -15.89 -6.49 8.78
N TYR A 69 -15.85 -6.79 7.47
CA TYR A 69 -15.79 -5.75 6.45
C TYR A 69 -17.02 -4.83 6.46
N ASP A 70 -18.22 -5.37 6.64
CA ASP A 70 -19.47 -4.59 6.76
C ASP A 70 -19.42 -3.63 7.96
N LYS A 71 -18.88 -4.09 9.10
CA LYS A 71 -18.61 -3.23 10.24
C LYS A 71 -17.61 -2.12 9.87
N ILE A 72 -16.47 -2.47 9.24
CA ILE A 72 -15.46 -1.49 8.79
C ILE A 72 -16.08 -0.42 7.89
N VAL A 73 -16.89 -0.81 6.91
CA VAL A 73 -17.59 0.15 6.02
C VAL A 73 -18.47 1.10 6.82
N SER A 74 -19.27 0.57 7.75
CA SER A 74 -20.12 1.39 8.61
C SER A 74 -19.32 2.40 9.44
N GLU A 75 -18.20 1.96 10.01
CA GLU A 75 -17.31 2.80 10.82
C GLU A 75 -16.59 3.88 10.00
N ILE A 76 -16.16 3.57 8.76
CA ILE A 76 -15.55 4.55 7.85
C ILE A 76 -16.52 5.71 7.58
N MET A 77 -17.79 5.41 7.40
CA MET A 77 -18.81 6.43 7.13
C MET A 77 -19.16 7.31 8.34
N GLN A 78 -18.68 6.95 9.54
CA GLN A 78 -18.90 7.67 10.79
C GLN A 78 -17.72 8.58 11.18
N PHE A 79 -16.63 8.60 10.43
CA PHE A 79 -15.54 9.53 10.70
C PHE A 79 -16.02 10.98 10.65
N LYS A 80 -15.50 11.83 11.56
CA LYS A 80 -15.84 13.27 11.64
C LYS A 80 -15.58 14.02 10.32
N THR A 81 -14.52 13.61 9.62
CA THR A 81 -14.17 14.13 8.29
C THR A 81 -14.05 12.96 7.32
N ALA A 82 -14.55 13.13 6.10
CA ALA A 82 -14.53 12.06 5.12
C ALA A 82 -13.10 11.65 4.72
N VAL A 83 -12.83 10.34 4.77
CA VAL A 83 -11.60 9.75 4.26
C VAL A 83 -11.51 10.02 2.76
N LYS A 84 -10.35 10.45 2.28
CA LYS A 84 -10.16 10.84 0.87
C LYS A 84 -9.79 9.66 -0.03
N ARG A 85 -9.14 8.63 0.53
CA ARG A 85 -8.67 7.49 -0.25
C ARG A 85 -8.75 6.20 0.56
N ILE A 86 -9.26 5.14 -0.08
CA ILE A 86 -9.16 3.77 0.42
C ILE A 86 -8.42 2.95 -0.63
N CYS A 87 -7.43 2.18 -0.19
CA CYS A 87 -6.67 1.28 -1.04
C CYS A 87 -6.79 -0.15 -0.53
N PHE A 88 -7.22 -1.05 -1.37
CA PHE A 88 -7.15 -2.48 -1.09
C PHE A 88 -5.74 -2.97 -1.40
N SER A 89 -4.99 -3.22 -0.34
CA SER A 89 -3.60 -3.66 -0.36
C SER A 89 -3.24 -4.22 1.01
N GLY A 90 -2.16 -4.96 1.11
CA GLY A 90 -1.69 -5.53 2.37
C GLY A 90 -0.63 -6.58 2.13
N LEU A 91 -0.58 -7.59 2.99
CA LEU A 91 0.38 -8.68 2.90
C LEU A 91 0.10 -9.61 1.70
N GLY A 92 -1.19 -9.89 1.39
CA GLY A 92 -1.57 -10.73 0.26
C GLY A 92 -1.81 -9.96 -1.03
N ASP A 93 -2.12 -10.69 -2.10
CA ASP A 93 -2.59 -10.08 -3.34
C ASP A 93 -4.12 -9.95 -3.32
N PRO A 94 -4.68 -8.75 -3.49
CA PRO A 94 -6.12 -8.52 -3.40
C PRO A 94 -6.96 -9.37 -4.36
N LEU A 95 -6.45 -9.72 -5.55
CA LEU A 95 -7.17 -10.56 -6.53
C LEU A 95 -7.33 -12.02 -6.06
N MET A 96 -6.61 -12.44 -5.02
CA MET A 96 -6.85 -13.74 -4.37
C MET A 96 -8.18 -13.76 -3.61
N ASN A 97 -8.76 -12.61 -3.27
CA ASN A 97 -10.09 -12.54 -2.65
C ASN A 97 -11.16 -12.36 -3.74
N PRO A 98 -11.96 -13.40 -4.07
CA PRO A 98 -12.96 -13.32 -5.13
C PRO A 98 -14.09 -12.33 -4.80
N ARG A 99 -14.22 -11.93 -3.54
CA ARG A 99 -15.24 -10.96 -3.10
C ARG A 99 -14.76 -9.49 -3.15
N LEU A 100 -13.55 -9.23 -3.66
CA LEU A 100 -13.01 -7.88 -3.73
C LEU A 100 -13.90 -6.87 -4.50
N PRO A 101 -14.50 -7.21 -5.65
CA PRO A 101 -15.45 -6.31 -6.31
C PRO A 101 -16.70 -6.01 -5.46
N GLU A 102 -17.19 -6.99 -4.71
CA GLU A 102 -18.28 -6.78 -3.75
C GLU A 102 -17.88 -5.82 -2.63
N MET A 103 -16.63 -5.94 -2.13
CA MET A 103 -16.10 -5.02 -1.12
C MET A 103 -16.09 -3.57 -1.64
N ILE A 104 -15.61 -3.34 -2.85
CA ILE A 104 -15.63 -2.02 -3.50
C ILE A 104 -17.07 -1.50 -3.63
N GLN A 105 -17.98 -2.34 -4.12
CA GLN A 105 -19.38 -1.98 -4.31
C GLN A 105 -20.07 -1.60 -2.99
N LYS A 106 -19.76 -2.30 -1.89
CA LYS A 106 -20.32 -2.00 -0.56
C LYS A 106 -19.89 -0.60 -0.07
N LEU A 107 -18.62 -0.21 -0.26
CA LEU A 107 -18.16 1.15 0.03
C LEU A 107 -18.97 2.20 -0.76
N ARG A 108 -19.13 1.98 -2.08
CA ARG A 108 -19.90 2.90 -2.93
C ARG A 108 -21.37 2.98 -2.52
N LYS A 109 -22.00 1.86 -2.23
CA LYS A 109 -23.40 1.81 -1.75
C LYS A 109 -23.59 2.49 -0.40
N ALA A 110 -22.57 2.46 0.47
CA ALA A 110 -22.59 3.18 1.73
C ALA A 110 -22.42 4.71 1.57
N GLY A 111 -22.10 5.20 0.37
CA GLY A 111 -21.94 6.64 0.06
C GLY A 111 -20.48 7.11 0.07
N PHE A 112 -19.49 6.22 0.13
CA PHE A 112 -18.08 6.62 0.06
C PHE A 112 -17.77 7.24 -1.32
N SER A 113 -17.44 8.53 -1.33
CA SER A 113 -17.15 9.32 -2.53
C SER A 113 -15.65 9.51 -2.81
N GLY A 114 -14.78 9.09 -1.86
CA GLY A 114 -13.34 9.18 -2.03
C GLY A 114 -12.80 8.21 -3.08
N ARG A 115 -11.50 8.32 -3.38
CA ARG A 115 -10.83 7.43 -4.33
C ARG A 115 -10.71 6.01 -3.75
N ILE A 116 -11.01 5.01 -4.57
CA ILE A 116 -10.79 3.59 -4.28
C ILE A 116 -9.73 3.03 -5.22
N ASP A 117 -8.64 2.52 -4.65
CA ASP A 117 -7.52 1.92 -5.36
C ASP A 117 -7.41 0.42 -5.02
N VAL A 118 -6.86 -0.36 -5.94
CA VAL A 118 -6.41 -1.74 -5.73
C VAL A 118 -4.96 -1.86 -6.18
N ILE A 119 -4.09 -2.49 -5.38
CA ILE A 119 -2.71 -2.80 -5.74
C ILE A 119 -2.57 -4.32 -5.85
N SER A 120 -2.16 -4.81 -7.02
CA SER A 120 -2.06 -6.25 -7.32
C SER A 120 -0.84 -6.56 -8.19
N ASN A 121 -0.41 -7.83 -8.20
CA ASN A 121 0.55 -8.35 -9.18
C ASN A 121 -0.08 -8.61 -10.56
N GLY A 122 -1.38 -8.55 -10.67
CA GLY A 122 -2.15 -8.65 -11.92
C GLY A 122 -2.30 -10.05 -12.51
N ALA A 123 -1.58 -11.06 -12.03
CA ALA A 123 -1.57 -12.39 -12.66
C ALA A 123 -2.92 -13.13 -12.59
N LEU A 124 -3.83 -12.69 -11.76
CA LEU A 124 -5.20 -13.21 -11.66
C LEU A 124 -6.25 -12.27 -12.26
N LEU A 125 -5.83 -11.19 -12.91
CA LEU A 125 -6.75 -10.30 -13.62
C LEU A 125 -7.40 -11.06 -14.78
N THR A 126 -8.71 -10.90 -14.92
CA THR A 126 -9.52 -11.48 -16.00
C THR A 126 -10.50 -10.45 -16.52
N HIS A 127 -11.11 -10.72 -17.67
CA HIS A 127 -12.20 -9.89 -18.17
C HIS A 127 -13.34 -9.77 -17.16
N GLU A 128 -13.65 -10.84 -16.43
CA GLU A 128 -14.70 -10.84 -15.39
C GLU A 128 -14.34 -9.90 -14.23
N PHE A 129 -13.10 -9.96 -13.73
CA PHE A 129 -12.63 -9.01 -12.71
C PHE A 129 -12.67 -7.57 -13.22
N THR A 130 -12.27 -7.33 -14.46
CA THR A 130 -12.29 -6.01 -15.10
C THR A 130 -13.71 -5.41 -15.09
N GLU A 131 -14.70 -6.16 -15.60
CA GLU A 131 -16.09 -5.71 -15.64
C GLU A 131 -16.66 -5.48 -14.22
N ALA A 132 -16.32 -6.37 -13.30
CA ALA A 132 -16.76 -6.25 -11.91
C ALA A 132 -16.14 -5.02 -11.20
N PHE A 133 -14.88 -4.70 -11.43
CA PHE A 133 -14.20 -3.53 -10.85
C PHE A 133 -14.77 -2.22 -11.38
N ILE A 134 -14.95 -2.13 -12.70
CA ILE A 134 -15.53 -0.93 -13.34
C ILE A 134 -16.97 -0.75 -12.85
N GLY A 135 -17.77 -1.81 -12.85
CA GLY A 135 -19.16 -1.79 -12.37
C GLY A 135 -19.28 -1.50 -10.87
N ALA A 136 -18.28 -1.85 -10.07
CA ALA A 136 -18.22 -1.54 -8.64
C ALA A 136 -17.77 -0.11 -8.33
N GLY A 137 -17.23 0.64 -9.31
CA GLY A 137 -16.77 2.02 -9.13
C GLY A 137 -15.34 2.13 -8.60
N LEU A 138 -14.43 1.23 -9.03
CA LEU A 138 -12.99 1.36 -8.81
C LEU A 138 -12.48 2.64 -9.51
N ASN A 139 -11.55 3.37 -8.86
CA ASN A 139 -10.91 4.54 -9.49
C ASN A 139 -9.51 4.22 -10.01
N ARG A 140 -8.78 3.31 -9.38
CA ARG A 140 -7.45 2.97 -9.88
C ARG A 140 -7.08 1.52 -9.61
N LEU A 141 -6.66 0.82 -10.66
CA LEU A 141 -5.96 -0.45 -10.58
C LEU A 141 -4.46 -0.17 -10.73
N GLN A 142 -3.66 -0.56 -9.74
CA GLN A 142 -2.21 -0.48 -9.80
C GLN A 142 -1.63 -1.88 -9.93
N ILE A 143 -0.88 -2.12 -11.01
CA ILE A 143 -0.27 -3.41 -11.31
C ILE A 143 1.23 -3.34 -11.12
N SER A 144 1.74 -4.23 -10.27
CA SER A 144 3.17 -4.41 -10.00
C SER A 144 3.74 -5.54 -10.85
N ILE A 145 4.42 -5.19 -11.95
CA ILE A 145 5.11 -6.14 -12.84
C ILE A 145 6.35 -6.66 -12.12
N GLN A 146 6.63 -7.97 -12.25
CA GLN A 146 7.71 -8.64 -11.55
C GLN A 146 8.78 -9.21 -12.50
N GLY A 147 8.61 -9.02 -13.82
CA GLY A 147 9.53 -9.46 -14.86
C GLY A 147 9.00 -9.15 -16.24
N LEU A 148 9.87 -9.24 -17.26
CA LEU A 148 9.54 -8.97 -18.66
C LEU A 148 9.29 -10.26 -19.46
N ASP A 149 9.51 -11.40 -18.84
CA ASP A 149 9.24 -12.72 -19.40
C ASP A 149 9.02 -13.77 -18.27
N SER A 150 8.58 -14.95 -18.65
CA SER A 150 8.25 -16.03 -17.73
C SER A 150 9.45 -16.50 -16.87
N ALA A 151 10.66 -16.41 -17.41
CA ALA A 151 11.86 -16.81 -16.67
C ALA A 151 12.19 -15.83 -15.55
N GLN A 152 12.07 -14.53 -15.82
CA GLN A 152 12.23 -13.49 -14.79
C GLN A 152 11.14 -13.59 -13.70
N TYR A 153 9.89 -13.88 -14.05
CA TYR A 153 8.84 -14.15 -13.07
C TYR A 153 9.16 -15.35 -12.21
N GLN A 154 9.65 -16.46 -12.80
CA GLN A 154 10.08 -17.62 -12.04
C GLN A 154 11.22 -17.30 -11.07
N GLU A 155 12.20 -16.50 -11.51
CA GLU A 155 13.33 -16.07 -10.69
C GLU A 155 12.88 -15.15 -9.54
N ASN A 156 12.08 -14.11 -9.86
CA ASN A 156 11.71 -13.06 -8.92
C ASN A 156 10.59 -13.46 -7.96
N CYS A 157 9.65 -14.32 -8.39
CA CYS A 157 8.42 -14.61 -7.66
C CYS A 157 8.17 -16.10 -7.41
N GLY A 158 9.02 -16.98 -7.91
CA GLY A 158 8.86 -18.42 -7.78
C GLY A 158 7.72 -19.02 -8.61
N VAL A 159 7.20 -18.29 -9.62
CA VAL A 159 6.07 -18.71 -10.48
C VAL A 159 6.32 -18.30 -11.91
N ALA A 160 6.00 -19.19 -12.85
CA ALA A 160 5.97 -18.84 -14.26
C ALA A 160 4.66 -18.09 -14.59
N VAL A 161 4.76 -16.99 -15.32
CA VAL A 161 3.62 -16.18 -15.76
C VAL A 161 3.63 -16.07 -17.29
N ASP A 162 2.48 -16.22 -17.93
CA ASP A 162 2.28 -15.86 -19.32
C ASP A 162 2.17 -14.33 -19.43
N VAL A 163 3.28 -13.67 -19.76
CA VAL A 163 3.35 -12.21 -19.82
C VAL A 163 2.49 -11.66 -20.96
N ASP A 164 2.36 -12.39 -22.08
CA ASP A 164 1.51 -11.97 -23.20
C ASP A 164 0.02 -12.02 -22.78
N GLN A 165 -0.38 -13.02 -22.01
CA GLN A 165 -1.74 -13.06 -21.44
C GLN A 165 -1.95 -11.90 -20.47
N LEU A 166 -1.00 -11.63 -19.58
CA LEU A 166 -1.08 -10.48 -18.66
C LEU A 166 -1.26 -9.17 -19.43
N ILE A 167 -0.47 -8.94 -20.49
CA ILE A 167 -0.61 -7.74 -21.33
C ILE A 167 -2.00 -7.66 -21.96
N ARG A 168 -2.55 -8.77 -22.47
CA ARG A 168 -3.93 -8.80 -23.01
C ARG A 168 -4.97 -8.39 -21.99
N GLU A 169 -4.86 -8.87 -20.75
CA GLU A 169 -5.79 -8.49 -19.67
C GLU A 169 -5.66 -7.01 -19.28
N LEU A 170 -4.42 -6.48 -19.25
CA LEU A 170 -4.18 -5.05 -19.01
C LEU A 170 -4.75 -4.18 -20.13
N GLN A 171 -4.56 -4.58 -21.40
CA GLN A 171 -5.15 -3.91 -22.57
C GLN A 171 -6.68 -3.91 -22.49
N TYR A 172 -7.26 -5.03 -22.10
CA TYR A 172 -8.71 -5.13 -21.91
C TYR A 172 -9.18 -4.18 -20.82
N PHE A 173 -8.55 -4.19 -19.63
CA PHE A 173 -8.89 -3.26 -18.56
C PHE A 173 -8.78 -1.81 -19.02
N HIS A 174 -7.65 -1.43 -19.62
CA HIS A 174 -7.42 -0.07 -20.10
C HIS A 174 -8.46 0.36 -21.13
N SER A 175 -8.83 -0.52 -22.06
CA SER A 175 -9.87 -0.23 -23.05
C SER A 175 -11.26 -0.02 -22.42
N ARG A 176 -11.61 -0.84 -21.42
CA ARG A 176 -12.90 -0.78 -20.71
C ARG A 176 -12.99 0.39 -19.75
N ALA A 177 -11.87 0.84 -19.20
CA ALA A 177 -11.77 1.99 -18.32
C ALA A 177 -12.00 3.33 -19.04
N GLN A 178 -11.84 3.38 -20.37
CA GLN A 178 -12.00 4.63 -21.14
C GLN A 178 -13.40 5.21 -21.00
N GLY A 179 -13.46 6.51 -20.63
CA GLY A 179 -14.74 7.20 -20.38
C GLY A 179 -15.38 6.91 -19.01
N THR A 180 -14.69 6.20 -18.14
CA THR A 180 -15.05 5.99 -16.73
C THR A 180 -14.09 6.73 -15.79
N ASP A 181 -14.33 6.64 -14.48
CA ASP A 181 -13.41 7.19 -13.45
C ASP A 181 -12.25 6.23 -13.11
N ALA A 182 -12.18 5.06 -13.75
CA ALA A 182 -11.13 4.07 -13.53
C ALA A 182 -9.87 4.39 -14.35
N ALA A 183 -8.70 4.20 -13.76
CA ALA A 183 -7.41 4.34 -14.41
C ALA A 183 -6.50 3.14 -14.12
N LEU A 184 -5.60 2.83 -15.04
CA LEU A 184 -4.61 1.77 -14.90
C LEU A 184 -3.21 2.38 -14.73
N PHE A 185 -2.57 2.06 -13.61
CA PHE A 185 -1.18 2.36 -13.34
C PHE A 185 -0.35 1.08 -13.38
N VAL A 186 0.72 1.08 -14.15
CA VAL A 186 1.65 -0.06 -14.24
C VAL A 186 3.02 0.34 -13.72
N LYS A 187 3.62 -0.48 -12.87
CA LYS A 187 4.95 -0.25 -12.34
C LYS A 187 5.80 -1.52 -12.34
N ILE A 188 7.11 -1.32 -12.33
CA ILE A 188 8.12 -2.35 -12.05
C ILE A 188 9.14 -1.77 -11.08
N ILE A 189 9.79 -2.61 -10.29
CA ILE A 189 10.88 -2.20 -9.40
C ILE A 189 12.20 -2.25 -10.19
N ASP A 190 13.04 -1.23 -10.04
CA ASP A 190 14.29 -1.01 -10.79
C ASP A 190 15.25 -2.21 -10.77
N ILE A 191 15.38 -2.88 -9.63
CA ILE A 191 16.24 -4.06 -9.45
C ILE A 191 15.86 -5.26 -10.33
N MET A 192 14.63 -5.29 -10.88
CA MET A 192 14.16 -6.33 -11.81
C MET A 192 14.61 -6.07 -13.25
N LEU A 193 15.13 -4.89 -13.52
CA LEU A 193 15.65 -4.49 -14.82
C LEU A 193 17.17 -4.57 -14.80
N LYS A 194 17.76 -5.39 -15.67
CA LYS A 194 19.21 -5.66 -15.67
C LYS A 194 20.01 -4.44 -16.18
N ASP A 195 19.44 -3.73 -17.13
CA ASP A 195 20.08 -2.59 -17.82
C ASP A 195 19.06 -1.66 -18.48
N ASP A 196 19.54 -0.67 -19.21
CA ASP A 196 18.71 0.28 -19.96
C ASP A 196 17.92 -0.39 -21.09
N THR A 197 18.36 -1.53 -21.61
CA THR A 197 17.63 -2.30 -22.63
C THR A 197 16.36 -2.91 -22.03
N ASP A 198 16.47 -3.54 -20.87
CA ASP A 198 15.31 -4.05 -20.12
C ASP A 198 14.37 -2.90 -19.74
N ARG A 199 14.93 -1.74 -19.36
CA ARG A 199 14.12 -0.55 -19.04
C ARG A 199 13.33 -0.06 -20.27
N ALA A 200 13.96 0.02 -21.42
CA ALA A 200 13.29 0.40 -22.66
C ALA A 200 12.22 -0.63 -23.05
N ARG A 201 12.53 -1.93 -22.93
CA ARG A 201 11.61 -3.03 -23.17
C ARG A 201 10.38 -2.98 -22.27
N PHE A 202 10.53 -2.64 -20.99
CA PHE A 202 9.39 -2.45 -20.07
C PHE A 202 8.41 -1.38 -20.60
N PHE A 203 8.91 -0.21 -20.99
CA PHE A 203 8.07 0.85 -21.52
C PHE A 203 7.44 0.49 -22.87
N GLU A 204 8.15 -0.24 -23.73
CA GLU A 204 7.62 -0.72 -25.01
C GLU A 204 6.47 -1.73 -24.79
N MET A 205 6.67 -2.71 -23.91
CA MET A 205 5.69 -3.78 -23.66
C MET A 205 4.40 -3.27 -22.98
N PHE A 206 4.54 -2.38 -22.00
CA PHE A 206 3.42 -2.00 -21.14
C PHE A 206 2.91 -0.57 -21.36
N GLY A 207 3.67 0.31 -22.01
CA GLY A 207 3.29 1.71 -22.20
C GLY A 207 2.09 1.94 -23.11
N GLY A 208 1.67 0.93 -23.88
CA GLY A 208 0.48 0.98 -24.74
C GLY A 208 -0.79 0.48 -24.06
N CYS A 209 -0.72 -0.08 -22.84
CA CYS A 209 -1.85 -0.72 -22.19
C CYS A 209 -2.24 -0.10 -20.85
N CYS A 210 -1.76 1.09 -20.52
CA CYS A 210 -2.08 1.77 -19.26
C CYS A 210 -2.13 3.29 -19.42
N ASP A 211 -2.68 3.99 -18.43
CA ASP A 211 -2.73 5.46 -18.40
C ASP A 211 -1.41 6.04 -17.91
N THR A 212 -0.82 5.41 -16.90
CA THR A 212 0.45 5.83 -16.30
C THR A 212 1.36 4.64 -16.06
N ILE A 213 2.69 4.86 -16.21
CA ILE A 213 3.70 3.84 -16.07
C ILE A 213 4.93 4.40 -15.35
N PHE A 214 5.57 3.60 -14.48
CA PHE A 214 6.75 4.06 -13.77
C PHE A 214 7.69 2.91 -13.39
N VAL A 215 8.98 3.22 -13.26
CA VAL A 215 9.98 2.31 -12.66
C VAL A 215 10.26 2.82 -11.25
N GLU A 216 9.78 2.10 -10.24
CA GLU A 216 9.99 2.43 -8.83
C GLU A 216 11.35 1.92 -8.35
N HIS A 217 11.96 2.66 -7.44
CA HIS A 217 13.13 2.20 -6.70
C HIS A 217 12.73 1.20 -5.62
N LEU A 218 13.51 0.10 -5.46
CA LEU A 218 13.24 -0.85 -4.37
C LEU A 218 13.60 -0.23 -3.02
N VAL A 219 12.61 -0.05 -2.18
CA VAL A 219 12.78 0.28 -0.76
C VAL A 219 12.14 -0.81 0.09
N ILE A 220 12.96 -1.47 0.91
CA ILE A 220 12.47 -2.51 1.82
C ILE A 220 11.88 -1.85 3.05
N MET A 221 10.59 -2.05 3.26
CA MET A 221 9.86 -1.50 4.39
C MET A 221 9.75 -2.47 5.56
N GLU A 222 9.82 -3.78 5.29
CA GLU A 222 9.70 -4.80 6.32
C GLU A 222 11.09 -5.18 6.87
N GLN A 223 11.35 -4.84 8.11
CA GLN A 223 12.59 -5.16 8.84
C GLN A 223 12.98 -6.65 8.77
N GLN A 224 11.99 -7.51 8.67
CA GLN A 224 12.17 -8.96 8.69
C GLN A 224 12.79 -9.52 7.40
N MET A 225 12.83 -8.71 6.34
CA MET A 225 13.34 -9.12 5.03
C MET A 225 14.84 -8.90 4.86
N GLY A 226 15.47 -8.09 5.71
CA GLY A 226 16.88 -7.75 5.58
C GLY A 226 17.21 -6.89 4.35
N ASP A 227 18.47 -6.59 4.20
CA ASP A 227 18.99 -5.84 3.06
C ASP A 227 19.40 -6.79 1.94
N HIS A 228 18.54 -7.27 1.12
CA HIS A 228 18.75 -8.19 -0.03
C HIS A 228 20.14 -8.10 -0.71
N GLY A 229 21.21 -8.28 0.07
CA GLY A 229 22.60 -8.28 -0.36
C GLY A 229 23.14 -6.90 -0.78
N GLY A 230 22.69 -5.83 -0.14
CA GLY A 230 23.14 -4.46 -0.43
C GLY A 230 22.61 -3.90 -1.75
N ARG A 231 21.53 -4.47 -2.26
CA ARG A 231 20.91 -4.01 -3.51
C ARG A 231 19.95 -2.83 -3.35
N THR A 232 19.66 -2.41 -2.11
CA THR A 232 18.75 -1.31 -1.81
C THR A 232 19.52 -0.09 -1.35
N ASP A 233 19.14 1.06 -1.89
CA ASP A 233 19.65 2.36 -1.46
C ASP A 233 18.63 3.03 -0.53
N HIS A 234 18.84 2.91 0.77
CA HIS A 234 17.96 3.48 1.80
C HIS A 234 18.04 5.02 1.90
N THR A 235 18.77 5.68 1.02
CA THR A 235 18.82 7.15 0.94
C THR A 235 17.86 7.70 -0.12
N ARG A 236 17.16 6.84 -0.85
CA ARG A 236 16.23 7.21 -1.91
C ARG A 236 14.80 6.78 -1.60
N ASN A 237 13.85 7.58 -2.06
CA ASN A 237 12.43 7.23 -2.03
C ASN A 237 12.04 6.29 -3.19
N LEU A 238 10.79 5.87 -3.24
CA LEU A 238 10.26 5.01 -4.33
C LEU A 238 10.38 5.64 -5.73
N ASN A 239 10.55 6.95 -5.82
CA ASN A 239 10.77 7.65 -7.09
C ASN A 239 12.25 7.62 -7.52
N GLY A 240 13.15 7.10 -6.68
CA GLY A 240 14.60 7.12 -6.90
C GLY A 240 15.25 8.46 -6.54
N GLU A 241 14.52 9.39 -5.92
CA GLU A 241 15.00 10.69 -5.49
C GLU A 241 15.73 10.58 -4.15
N TYR A 242 16.82 11.32 -3.99
CA TYR A 242 17.51 11.41 -2.71
C TYR A 242 16.62 12.08 -1.66
N VAL A 243 16.57 11.50 -0.48
CA VAL A 243 15.81 12.01 0.65
C VAL A 243 16.74 12.34 1.81
N GLU A 244 16.65 13.56 2.28
CA GLU A 244 17.33 13.96 3.49
C GLU A 244 16.86 13.12 4.69
N LYS A 245 17.77 12.80 5.59
CA LYS A 245 17.47 12.00 6.77
C LYS A 245 16.37 12.65 7.60
N ARG A 246 15.33 11.92 7.85
CA ARG A 246 14.18 12.31 8.68
C ARG A 246 14.24 11.60 10.02
N THR A 247 13.77 12.25 11.06
CA THR A 247 13.61 11.66 12.39
C THR A 247 12.15 11.54 12.77
N VAL A 248 11.27 12.36 12.20
CA VAL A 248 9.81 12.27 12.36
C VAL A 248 9.19 11.59 11.15
N CYS A 249 8.39 10.55 11.39
CA CYS A 249 7.63 9.88 10.34
C CYS A 249 6.28 10.57 10.14
N GLY A 250 6.10 11.27 9.03
CA GLY A 250 4.84 11.97 8.68
C GLY A 250 3.66 11.04 8.46
N VAL A 251 3.91 9.80 8.00
CA VAL A 251 2.85 8.82 7.66
C VAL A 251 1.90 8.54 8.82
N MET A 252 2.41 8.47 10.05
CA MET A 252 1.61 8.17 11.24
C MET A 252 0.49 9.18 11.52
N PHE A 253 0.59 10.39 10.97
CA PHE A 253 -0.36 11.47 11.24
C PHE A 253 -1.62 11.39 10.39
N TYR A 254 -1.54 10.80 9.18
CA TYR A 254 -2.63 10.84 8.21
C TYR A 254 -3.09 9.47 7.70
N PHE A 255 -2.44 8.39 8.14
CA PHE A 255 -2.66 7.05 7.59
C PHE A 255 -3.29 6.09 8.61
N LEU A 256 -4.16 5.22 8.12
CA LEU A 256 -4.73 4.12 8.88
C LEU A 256 -4.73 2.85 8.03
N GLN A 257 -4.19 1.74 8.54
CA GLN A 257 -4.28 0.44 7.90
C GLN A 257 -5.13 -0.49 8.75
N LEU A 258 -5.98 -1.30 8.10
CA LEU A 258 -6.70 -2.41 8.72
C LEU A 258 -6.22 -3.73 8.12
N ASN A 259 -5.92 -4.69 8.97
CA ASN A 259 -5.64 -6.05 8.53
C ASN A 259 -6.90 -6.93 8.55
N ILE A 260 -6.77 -8.19 8.08
CA ILE A 260 -7.90 -9.14 8.00
C ILE A 260 -8.51 -9.48 9.37
N ASP A 261 -7.79 -9.27 10.47
CA ASP A 261 -8.25 -9.56 11.83
C ASP A 261 -9.02 -8.37 12.44
N GLY A 262 -8.99 -7.20 11.80
CA GLY A 262 -9.58 -5.95 12.28
C GLY A 262 -8.64 -5.11 13.16
N GLU A 263 -7.37 -5.51 13.27
CA GLU A 263 -6.34 -4.71 13.91
C GLU A 263 -5.96 -3.50 13.04
N THR A 264 -5.66 -2.38 13.68
CA THR A 264 -5.37 -1.11 13.01
C THR A 264 -3.94 -0.66 13.26
N PHE A 265 -3.32 -0.04 12.25
CA PHE A 265 -1.93 0.41 12.29
C PHE A 265 -1.78 1.82 11.72
N PRO A 266 -0.79 2.63 12.19
CA PRO A 266 -0.61 4.02 11.78
C PRO A 266 0.15 4.20 10.46
N CYS A 267 0.39 3.15 9.70
CA CYS A 267 1.16 3.25 8.44
C CYS A 267 0.78 2.15 7.44
N SER A 268 1.30 2.25 6.21
CA SER A 268 1.01 1.36 5.09
C SER A 268 1.90 0.11 5.02
N THR A 269 2.86 -0.05 5.94
CA THR A 269 3.75 -1.21 5.96
C THR A 269 2.95 -2.49 6.22
N PRO A 270 2.98 -3.48 5.33
CA PRO A 270 2.26 -4.73 5.55
C PRO A 270 2.96 -5.59 6.61
N GLY A 271 2.20 -6.51 7.23
CA GLY A 271 2.78 -7.50 8.13
C GLY A 271 3.28 -6.97 9.47
N LEU A 272 2.81 -5.80 9.91
CA LEU A 272 3.14 -5.27 11.23
C LEU A 272 2.62 -6.19 12.34
N PRO A 273 3.39 -6.39 13.42
CA PRO A 273 2.98 -7.25 14.52
C PRO A 273 1.78 -6.66 15.28
N ASN A 274 0.83 -7.50 15.71
CA ASN A 274 -0.34 -7.05 16.48
C ASN A 274 0.03 -6.28 17.74
N ALA A 275 1.20 -6.51 18.33
CA ALA A 275 1.71 -5.71 19.46
C ALA A 275 1.85 -4.21 19.14
N PHE A 276 1.95 -3.84 17.86
CA PHE A 276 2.01 -2.46 17.37
C PHE A 276 0.62 -1.90 16.97
N SER A 277 -0.44 -2.71 17.05
CA SER A 277 -1.80 -2.26 16.74
C SER A 277 -2.22 -1.09 17.62
N MET A 278 -2.95 -0.15 17.03
CA MET A 278 -3.57 0.97 17.77
C MET A 278 -4.89 0.57 18.44
N GLY A 279 -5.48 -0.54 18.01
CA GLY A 279 -6.74 -1.09 18.52
C GLY A 279 -7.42 -1.95 17.46
N CYS A 280 -8.44 -2.71 17.87
CA CYS A 280 -9.19 -3.62 17.04
C CYS A 280 -10.59 -3.08 16.75
N VAL A 281 -10.98 -3.02 15.48
CA VAL A 281 -12.31 -2.54 15.09
C VAL A 281 -13.43 -3.46 15.58
N LYS A 282 -13.11 -4.70 15.98
CA LYS A 282 -14.10 -5.62 16.61
C LYS A 282 -14.55 -5.12 17.98
N GLU A 283 -13.69 -4.37 18.70
CA GLU A 283 -13.89 -3.94 20.08
C GLU A 283 -14.21 -2.45 20.19
N GLN A 284 -13.69 -1.63 19.28
CA GLN A 284 -13.79 -0.17 19.30
C GLN A 284 -14.29 0.36 17.95
N THR A 285 -14.84 1.59 17.93
CA THR A 285 -15.09 2.28 16.66
C THR A 285 -13.77 2.78 16.05
N LEU A 286 -13.74 2.97 14.72
CA LEU A 286 -12.55 3.54 14.06
C LEU A 286 -12.23 4.96 14.55
N GLN A 287 -13.26 5.76 14.88
CA GLN A 287 -13.04 7.08 15.44
C GLN A 287 -12.44 7.01 16.87
N GLN A 288 -12.90 6.07 17.70
CA GLN A 288 -12.30 5.86 19.05
C GLN A 288 -10.84 5.42 18.95
N ILE A 289 -10.48 4.58 17.98
CA ILE A 289 -9.09 4.19 17.74
C ILE A 289 -8.26 5.37 17.24
N TRP A 290 -8.81 6.17 16.32
CA TRP A 290 -8.14 7.35 15.77
C TRP A 290 -7.88 8.43 16.81
N ASP A 291 -8.83 8.69 17.70
CA ASP A 291 -8.71 9.64 18.81
C ASP A 291 -8.06 9.02 20.06
N GLY A 292 -7.73 7.72 20.04
CA GLY A 292 -7.34 6.94 21.21
C GLY A 292 -5.94 7.24 21.74
N GLU A 293 -5.75 7.00 23.03
CA GLU A 293 -4.48 7.24 23.76
C GLU A 293 -3.29 6.51 23.15
N ARG A 294 -3.52 5.31 22.58
CA ARG A 294 -2.43 4.53 21.98
C ARG A 294 -1.87 5.18 20.74
N ARG A 295 -2.73 5.68 19.83
CA ARG A 295 -2.29 6.47 18.69
C ARG A 295 -1.63 7.76 19.14
N HIS A 296 -2.26 8.48 20.06
CA HIS A 296 -1.73 9.72 20.62
C HIS A 296 -0.32 9.51 21.20
N GLY A 297 -0.10 8.46 22.00
CA GLY A 297 1.21 8.12 22.55
C GLY A 297 2.26 7.84 21.48
N LEU A 298 1.89 7.17 20.37
CA LEU A 298 2.78 6.95 19.22
C LEU A 298 3.17 8.26 18.53
N LEU A 299 2.21 9.17 18.32
CA LEU A 299 2.48 10.48 17.70
C LEU A 299 3.38 11.35 18.57
N CYS A 300 3.12 11.41 19.89
CA CYS A 300 3.96 12.15 20.84
C CYS A 300 5.39 11.57 20.90
N THR A 301 5.52 10.24 20.93
CA THR A 301 6.83 9.58 20.90
C THR A 301 7.60 9.89 19.63
N ASN A 302 6.93 9.83 18.47
CA ASN A 302 7.49 10.15 17.17
C ASN A 302 7.98 11.60 17.11
N LEU A 303 7.21 12.57 17.62
CA LEU A 303 7.62 13.99 17.66
C LEU A 303 8.73 14.26 18.68
N LYS A 304 8.67 13.69 19.88
CA LYS A 304 9.64 13.94 20.95
C LYS A 304 10.99 13.29 20.70
N SER A 305 10.98 12.03 20.27
CA SER A 305 12.17 11.17 20.25
C SER A 305 12.48 10.58 18.87
N GLY A 306 11.64 10.84 17.87
CA GLY A 306 11.73 10.27 16.54
C GLY A 306 11.15 8.87 16.44
N TYR A 307 10.85 8.44 15.22
CA TYR A 307 10.21 7.14 14.96
C TYR A 307 11.10 5.95 15.34
N ALA A 308 12.42 6.08 15.26
CA ALA A 308 13.36 4.98 15.46
C ALA A 308 13.39 4.41 16.90
N VAL A 309 12.86 5.13 17.90
CA VAL A 309 12.73 4.61 19.28
C VAL A 309 11.52 3.68 19.42
N ILE A 310 10.58 3.71 18.49
CA ILE A 310 9.43 2.81 18.46
C ILE A 310 9.89 1.47 17.91
N PRO A 311 9.73 0.34 18.66
CA PRO A 311 10.31 -0.95 18.28
C PRO A 311 9.96 -1.41 16.86
N ALA A 312 8.70 -1.23 16.42
CA ALA A 312 8.26 -1.61 15.09
C ALA A 312 8.79 -0.68 13.97
N CYS A 313 9.35 0.48 14.33
CA CYS A 313 9.84 1.48 13.37
C CYS A 313 11.36 1.61 13.35
N LYS A 314 12.09 0.92 14.25
CA LYS A 314 13.53 1.12 14.48
C LYS A 314 14.38 1.05 13.21
N GLU A 315 14.08 0.09 12.33
CA GLU A 315 14.82 -0.15 11.08
C GLU A 315 13.92 0.06 9.84
N CYS A 316 12.78 0.71 10.03
CA CYS A 316 11.80 0.92 8.96
C CYS A 316 12.25 2.04 8.03
N SER A 317 12.16 1.80 6.73
CA SER A 317 12.45 2.77 5.67
C SER A 317 11.19 3.48 5.13
N SER A 318 10.00 3.22 5.67
CA SER A 318 8.75 3.82 5.15
C SER A 318 8.74 5.33 5.17
N CYS A 319 9.36 5.96 6.18
CA CYS A 319 9.48 7.42 6.28
C CYS A 319 10.35 8.03 5.18
N ILE A 320 11.20 7.22 4.54
CA ILE A 320 12.04 7.59 3.39
C ILE A 320 11.36 7.15 2.10
N ALA A 321 10.83 5.92 2.06
CA ALA A 321 10.24 5.32 0.87
C ALA A 321 9.17 6.20 0.21
N ILE A 322 8.28 6.76 1.01
CA ILE A 322 7.17 7.60 0.54
C ILE A 322 7.36 9.08 0.87
N ALA A 323 8.60 9.47 1.17
CA ALA A 323 8.92 10.83 1.56
C ALA A 323 8.56 11.85 0.47
N ASP A 324 7.88 12.89 0.91
CA ASP A 324 7.56 14.09 0.15
C ASP A 324 7.84 15.30 1.06
N ASP A 325 8.28 16.41 0.50
CA ASP A 325 8.65 17.60 1.29
C ASP A 325 7.47 18.19 2.05
N THR A 326 6.25 17.97 1.56
CA THR A 326 5.03 18.40 2.27
C THR A 326 4.76 17.62 3.55
N GLU A 327 5.44 16.48 3.76
CA GLU A 327 5.33 15.63 4.96
C GLU A 327 6.51 15.81 5.93
N TYR A 328 7.41 16.75 5.66
CA TYR A 328 8.55 17.03 6.52
C TYR A 328 8.13 17.77 7.79
N LEU A 329 8.43 17.20 8.96
CA LEU A 329 7.98 17.70 10.26
C LEU A 329 9.14 17.94 11.24
N ASP A 330 10.38 17.63 10.86
CA ASP A 330 11.52 17.72 11.79
C ASP A 330 11.76 19.13 12.31
N ASP A 331 11.56 20.16 11.46
CA ASP A 331 11.78 21.57 11.82
C ASP A 331 10.66 22.18 12.67
N CYS A 332 9.49 21.55 12.72
CA CYS A 332 8.31 22.08 13.41
C CYS A 332 7.77 21.15 14.50
N ARG A 333 8.57 20.15 14.94
CA ARG A 333 8.12 19.11 15.87
C ARG A 333 7.58 19.64 17.21
N GLU A 334 8.18 20.70 17.76
CA GLU A 334 7.73 21.31 19.01
C GLU A 334 6.37 21.98 18.84
N GLU A 335 6.16 22.69 17.75
CA GLU A 335 4.87 23.30 17.41
C GLU A 335 3.80 22.22 17.22
N MET A 336 4.12 21.14 16.48
CA MET A 336 3.19 20.03 16.26
C MET A 336 2.86 19.32 17.57
N LEU A 337 3.83 19.14 18.45
CA LEU A 337 3.61 18.55 19.77
C LEU A 337 2.65 19.40 20.61
N ALA A 338 2.85 20.74 20.63
CA ALA A 338 1.96 21.65 21.34
C ALA A 338 0.52 21.68 20.82
N ARG A 339 0.29 21.33 19.55
CA ARG A 339 -1.06 21.20 18.97
C ARG A 339 -1.74 19.86 19.30
N ILE A 340 -0.96 18.82 19.56
CA ILE A 340 -1.46 17.46 19.81
C ILE A 340 -1.61 17.20 21.31
N GLU A 341 -0.68 17.66 22.13
CA GLU A 341 -0.79 17.60 23.59
C GLU A 341 -1.75 18.69 24.06
N PRO A 342 -2.83 18.35 24.81
CA PRO A 342 -3.82 19.31 25.31
C PRO A 342 -3.26 20.25 26.36
#